data_ac4986ac072167db8c827ddf4ed27cca
#
_entry.id   ac4986ac072167db8c827ddf4ed27cca
#
_cell.length_a   1.000
_cell.length_b   1.000
_cell.length_c   1.000
_cell.angle_alpha   90.00
_cell.angle_beta   90.00
_cell.angle_gamma   90.00
#
_symmetry.space_group_name_H-M   'P 1'
#
loop_
_entity.id
_entity.type
_entity.pdbx_description
1 polymer ?
#
loop_
_entity_poly.entity_id
_entity_poly.type
_entity_poly.pdbx_seq_one_letter_code
_entity_poly.pdbx_strand_id
1 'polypeptide(L)'
;SHPDIDKPENSFRTVIQAFLYSPSSNYTLNMSEITVIRSTLIEIKHCCFPNDFERIFISHREKDKAQVEAFVELLHSIGIPRPTQAKPENMIFCTSHPAAYLQNGCKNLDIIREQFQGHSHTYFILWYTDNYFESQACLNEAGAIWAIKKRYQEILSPTLSSEKIGGLLDKQFVWFRSNDKYRLNTFKEQLEAMFSLNPITQNAWESARDRVIAQIE
;
A
#
# COMPACT_ATOMS: atom_id res chain seq x y z
N SER A 1 -18.19 17.43 29.56
CA SER A 1 -16.96 16.72 29.98
C SER A 1 -16.74 15.58 29.03
N HIS A 2 -15.88 15.78 28.04
CA HIS A 2 -15.34 14.69 27.24
C HIS A 2 -14.43 13.86 28.14
N PRO A 3 -14.54 12.52 28.16
CA PRO A 3 -13.52 11.70 28.78
C PRO A 3 -12.24 11.92 27.97
N ASP A 4 -11.19 12.42 28.61
CA ASP A 4 -9.82 12.32 28.11
C ASP A 4 -9.44 10.84 28.14
N ILE A 5 -9.90 10.15 27.12
CA ILE A 5 -9.48 8.79 26.82
C ILE A 5 -7.98 8.89 26.55
N ASP A 6 -7.20 8.02 27.14
CA ASP A 6 -5.76 7.85 26.97
C ASP A 6 -5.34 8.04 25.53
N LYS A 7 -5.03 9.27 25.16
CA LYS A 7 -4.48 9.54 23.85
C LYS A 7 -3.05 9.00 23.84
N PRO A 8 -2.62 8.33 22.77
CA PRO A 8 -1.24 7.85 22.63
C PRO A 8 -0.19 8.91 22.95
N GLU A 9 -0.49 10.15 22.62
CA GLU A 9 0.32 11.35 22.94
C GLU A 9 0.61 11.50 24.43
N ASN A 10 -0.36 11.21 25.32
CA ASN A 10 -0.18 11.31 26.75
C ASN A 10 0.77 10.22 27.27
N SER A 11 0.64 9.01 26.76
CA SER A 11 1.54 7.90 27.10
C SER A 11 2.96 8.18 26.63
N PHE A 12 3.15 8.68 25.40
CA PHE A 12 4.44 9.07 24.86
C PHE A 12 5.08 10.19 25.67
N ARG A 13 4.31 11.26 25.99
CA ARG A 13 4.77 12.37 26.79
C ARG A 13 5.24 11.91 28.17
N THR A 14 4.48 11.02 28.80
CA THR A 14 4.82 10.46 30.12
C THR A 14 6.13 9.68 30.07
N VAL A 15 6.31 8.83 29.06
CA VAL A 15 7.54 8.05 28.88
C VAL A 15 8.73 8.95 28.61
N ILE A 16 8.61 9.94 27.74
CA ILE A 16 9.69 10.89 27.45
C ILE A 16 10.02 11.75 28.68
N GLN A 17 9.02 12.20 29.44
CA GLN A 17 9.26 12.95 30.70
C GLN A 17 9.98 12.06 31.70
N ALA A 18 9.58 10.83 31.92
CA ALA A 18 10.27 9.90 32.80
C ALA A 18 11.73 9.69 32.39
N PHE A 19 12.00 9.56 31.08
CA PHE A 19 13.36 9.44 30.56
C PHE A 19 14.21 10.68 30.74
N LEU A 20 13.65 11.88 30.45
CA LEU A 20 14.38 13.13 30.50
C LEU A 20 14.64 13.63 31.96
N TYR A 21 13.74 13.31 32.87
CA TYR A 21 13.81 13.77 34.26
C TYR A 21 14.17 12.66 35.26
N SER A 22 14.61 11.50 34.76
CA SER A 22 15.12 10.44 35.64
C SER A 22 16.41 10.89 36.31
N PRO A 23 16.49 10.87 37.66
CA PRO A 23 17.67 11.29 38.40
C PRO A 23 18.83 10.26 38.28
N SER A 24 18.62 9.12 37.70
CA SER A 24 19.66 8.08 37.52
C SER A 24 20.11 7.99 36.07
N SER A 25 21.42 8.03 35.86
CA SER A 25 22.05 7.84 34.54
C SER A 25 21.86 6.44 33.94
N ASN A 26 21.10 5.56 34.60
CA ASN A 26 20.91 4.15 34.25
C ASN A 26 19.45 3.82 33.89
N TYR A 27 18.63 4.80 33.49
CA TYR A 27 17.29 4.51 33.04
C TYR A 27 17.34 3.78 31.68
N THR A 28 16.87 2.55 31.66
CA THR A 28 16.73 1.76 30.45
C THR A 28 15.26 1.60 30.11
N LEU A 29 14.89 1.89 28.88
CA LEU A 29 13.53 1.69 28.39
C LEU A 29 13.20 0.19 28.37
N ASN A 30 12.05 -0.18 28.92
CA ASN A 30 11.53 -1.54 28.79
C ASN A 30 10.82 -1.72 27.43
N MET A 31 10.49 -2.97 27.08
CA MET A 31 9.88 -3.29 25.76
C MET A 31 8.52 -2.62 25.56
N SER A 32 7.72 -2.44 26.60
CA SER A 32 6.43 -1.76 26.48
C SER A 32 6.58 -0.27 26.19
N GLU A 33 7.54 0.41 26.83
CA GLU A 33 7.87 1.81 26.59
C GLU A 33 8.45 2.03 25.19
N ILE A 34 9.31 1.11 24.72
CA ILE A 34 9.82 1.14 23.34
C ILE A 34 8.67 1.01 22.35
N THR A 35 7.70 0.13 22.62
CA THR A 35 6.53 -0.06 21.77
C THR A 35 5.67 1.21 21.70
N VAL A 36 5.42 1.85 22.85
CA VAL A 36 4.68 3.12 22.90
C VAL A 36 5.41 4.22 22.12
N ILE A 37 6.73 4.36 22.28
CA ILE A 37 7.52 5.35 21.55
C ILE A 37 7.43 5.10 20.04
N ARG A 38 7.61 3.85 19.62
CA ARG A 38 7.54 3.49 18.20
C ARG A 38 6.17 3.79 17.60
N SER A 39 5.08 3.37 18.24
CA SER A 39 3.73 3.62 17.73
C SER A 39 3.45 5.12 17.61
N THR A 40 3.81 5.90 18.63
CA THR A 40 3.60 7.35 18.60
C THR A 40 4.45 8.06 17.54
N LEU A 41 5.71 7.64 17.36
CA LEU A 41 6.55 8.18 16.28
C LEU A 41 5.98 7.86 14.89
N ILE A 42 5.41 6.66 14.69
CA ILE A 42 4.71 6.30 13.47
C ILE A 42 3.49 7.21 13.26
N GLU A 43 2.68 7.43 14.29
CA GLU A 43 1.52 8.32 14.21
C GLU A 43 1.92 9.77 13.90
N ILE A 44 2.96 10.30 14.54
CA ILE A 44 3.50 11.62 14.26
C ILE A 44 3.99 11.70 12.81
N LYS A 45 4.74 10.70 12.33
CA LYS A 45 5.17 10.61 10.94
C LYS A 45 3.97 10.68 9.99
N HIS A 46 2.94 9.91 10.25
CA HIS A 46 1.73 9.89 9.43
C HIS A 46 0.96 11.22 9.44
N CYS A 47 0.92 11.91 10.57
CA CYS A 47 0.32 13.25 10.66
C CYS A 47 1.13 14.31 9.91
N CYS A 48 2.46 14.27 10.03
CA CYS A 48 3.34 15.23 9.39
C CYS A 48 3.53 14.97 7.88
N PHE A 49 3.48 13.71 7.47
CA PHE A 49 3.73 13.24 6.10
C PHE A 49 2.60 12.34 5.59
N PRO A 50 1.38 12.89 5.39
CA PRO A 50 0.21 12.09 5.02
C PRO A 50 0.32 11.42 3.64
N ASN A 51 1.29 11.82 2.84
CA ASN A 51 1.58 11.27 1.52
C ASN A 51 2.82 10.35 1.49
N ASP A 52 3.42 10.04 2.64
CA ASP A 52 4.57 9.14 2.74
C ASP A 52 4.07 7.71 2.95
N PHE A 53 4.00 6.96 1.87
CA PHE A 53 3.54 5.57 1.89
C PHE A 53 4.71 4.61 2.08
N GLU A 54 4.46 3.52 2.79
CA GLU A 54 5.47 2.50 3.12
C GLU A 54 5.22 1.20 2.36
N ARG A 55 3.99 0.98 1.91
CA ARG A 55 3.58 -0.27 1.25
C ARG A 55 2.59 -0.02 0.13
N ILE A 56 2.58 -0.95 -0.83
CA ILE A 56 1.58 -1.05 -1.89
C ILE A 56 0.84 -2.37 -1.71
N PHE A 57 -0.48 -2.31 -1.67
CA PHE A 57 -1.33 -3.49 -1.74
C PHE A 57 -2.03 -3.53 -3.09
N ILE A 58 -1.90 -4.62 -3.83
CA ILE A 58 -2.57 -4.81 -5.12
C ILE A 58 -3.65 -5.87 -4.98
N SER A 59 -4.91 -5.43 -4.98
CA SER A 59 -6.07 -6.31 -5.06
C SER A 59 -6.30 -6.73 -6.51
N HIS A 60 -6.29 -8.03 -6.76
CA HIS A 60 -6.50 -8.58 -8.09
C HIS A 60 -7.03 -10.02 -8.01
N ARG A 61 -7.59 -10.51 -9.10
CA ARG A 61 -7.97 -11.91 -9.22
C ARG A 61 -6.76 -12.77 -9.59
N GLU A 62 -6.62 -13.95 -8.99
CA GLU A 62 -5.49 -14.84 -9.27
C GLU A 62 -5.33 -15.22 -10.74
N LYS A 63 -6.42 -15.32 -11.50
CA LYS A 63 -6.40 -15.53 -12.93
C LYS A 63 -5.63 -14.46 -13.71
N ASP A 64 -5.52 -13.25 -13.14
CA ASP A 64 -4.86 -12.09 -13.74
C ASP A 64 -3.41 -11.92 -13.24
N LYS A 65 -2.89 -12.91 -12.53
CA LYS A 65 -1.57 -12.89 -11.90
C LYS A 65 -0.46 -12.48 -12.85
N ALA A 66 -0.44 -13.01 -14.08
CA ALA A 66 0.63 -12.69 -15.04
C ALA A 66 0.67 -11.19 -15.40
N GLN A 67 -0.50 -10.55 -15.57
CA GLN A 67 -0.60 -9.12 -15.85
C GLN A 67 -0.13 -8.30 -14.64
N VAL A 68 -0.52 -8.71 -13.43
CA VAL A 68 -0.14 -8.03 -12.19
C VAL A 68 1.36 -8.20 -11.91
N GLU A 69 1.94 -9.36 -12.16
CA GLU A 69 3.39 -9.57 -12.05
C GLU A 69 4.17 -8.67 -13.01
N ALA A 70 3.73 -8.52 -14.25
CA ALA A 70 4.33 -7.57 -15.19
C ALA A 70 4.22 -6.13 -14.67
N PHE A 71 3.07 -5.76 -14.09
CA PHE A 71 2.89 -4.45 -13.47
C PHE A 71 3.77 -4.25 -12.22
N VAL A 72 3.95 -5.26 -11.38
CA VAL A 72 4.87 -5.24 -10.24
C VAL A 72 6.32 -5.01 -10.70
N GLU A 73 6.72 -5.63 -11.81
CA GLU A 73 8.03 -5.36 -12.42
C GLU A 73 8.19 -3.90 -12.85
N LEU A 74 7.11 -3.28 -13.34
CA LEU A 74 7.11 -1.85 -13.64
C LEU A 74 7.30 -1.00 -12.38
N LEU A 75 6.62 -1.33 -11.29
CA LEU A 75 6.78 -0.65 -10.00
C LEU A 75 8.22 -0.78 -9.46
N HIS A 76 8.83 -1.94 -9.60
CA HIS A 76 10.23 -2.11 -9.24
C HIS A 76 11.18 -1.30 -10.13
N SER A 77 10.85 -1.14 -11.41
CA SER A 77 11.68 -0.35 -12.34
C SER A 77 11.76 1.13 -12.00
N ILE A 78 10.75 1.68 -11.33
CA ILE A 78 10.73 3.08 -10.86
C ILE A 78 11.39 3.25 -9.48
N GLY A 79 11.91 2.18 -8.88
CA GLY A 79 12.66 2.26 -7.63
C GLY A 79 11.94 1.74 -6.39
N ILE A 80 10.73 1.17 -6.51
CA ILE A 80 10.12 0.46 -5.38
C ILE A 80 11.00 -0.75 -5.05
N PRO A 81 11.53 -0.87 -3.81
CA PRO A 81 12.48 -1.90 -3.45
C PRO A 81 11.96 -3.32 -3.63
N ARG A 82 12.84 -4.20 -4.08
CA ARG A 82 12.61 -5.65 -4.06
C ARG A 82 12.98 -6.21 -2.68
N PRO A 83 12.32 -7.29 -2.23
CA PRO A 83 12.75 -7.99 -1.05
C PRO A 83 14.19 -8.53 -1.25
N THR A 84 15.01 -8.38 -0.23
CA THR A 84 16.39 -8.89 -0.20
C THR A 84 16.59 -9.77 1.03
N GLN A 85 17.70 -10.55 1.10
CA GLN A 85 18.02 -11.32 2.31
C GLN A 85 18.17 -10.44 3.57
N ALA A 86 18.67 -9.20 3.40
CA ALA A 86 18.84 -8.25 4.51
C ALA A 86 17.54 -7.54 4.88
N LYS A 87 16.59 -7.41 3.93
CA LYS A 87 15.26 -6.82 4.10
C LYS A 87 14.23 -7.70 3.41
N PRO A 88 13.77 -8.77 4.08
CA PRO A 88 12.83 -9.72 3.49
C PRO A 88 11.41 -9.13 3.35
N GLU A 89 11.15 -7.99 3.97
CA GLU A 89 9.85 -7.33 3.89
C GLU A 89 9.58 -6.86 2.47
N ASN A 90 8.51 -7.37 1.87
CA ASN A 90 8.07 -6.93 0.56
C ASN A 90 7.24 -5.66 0.72
N MET A 91 7.65 -4.58 0.05
CA MET A 91 6.86 -3.35 0.01
C MET A 91 5.61 -3.48 -0.88
N ILE A 92 5.61 -4.43 -1.82
CA ILE A 92 4.45 -4.71 -2.67
C ILE A 92 3.83 -6.02 -2.22
N PHE A 93 2.59 -5.95 -1.76
CA PHE A 93 1.81 -7.10 -1.35
C PHE A 93 0.71 -7.39 -2.39
N CYS A 94 0.74 -8.60 -2.95
CA CYS A 94 -0.29 -9.11 -3.85
C CYS A 94 -0.82 -10.41 -3.27
N THR A 95 -2.13 -10.60 -3.23
CA THR A 95 -2.75 -11.81 -2.63
C THR A 95 -2.37 -13.10 -3.32
N SER A 96 -2.00 -13.07 -4.59
CA SER A 96 -1.57 -14.22 -5.39
C SER A 96 -0.04 -14.38 -5.51
N HIS A 97 0.77 -13.52 -4.88
CA HIS A 97 2.23 -13.63 -4.99
C HIS A 97 2.77 -14.74 -4.06
N PRO A 98 3.69 -15.63 -4.52
CA PRO A 98 4.25 -16.72 -3.70
C PRO A 98 4.88 -16.27 -2.39
N ALA A 99 5.46 -15.08 -2.32
CA ALA A 99 6.00 -14.48 -1.09
C ALA A 99 4.92 -14.05 -0.10
N ALA A 100 3.67 -13.97 -0.52
CA ALA A 100 2.49 -13.74 0.31
C ALA A 100 1.86 -15.05 0.81
N TYR A 101 2.46 -16.21 0.50
CA TYR A 101 2.02 -17.49 1.06
C TYR A 101 2.23 -17.48 2.57
N LEU A 102 1.12 -17.28 3.21
CA LEU A 102 0.94 -17.32 4.63
C LEU A 102 1.27 -18.70 5.19
N GLN A 103 1.89 -18.71 6.36
CA GLN A 103 2.02 -19.93 7.15
C GLN A 103 0.66 -20.62 7.24
N ASN A 104 0.66 -21.95 7.06
CA ASN A 104 -0.54 -22.78 7.16
C ASN A 104 -1.32 -22.41 8.43
N GLY A 105 -2.57 -21.95 8.26
CA GLY A 105 -3.47 -21.61 9.36
C GLY A 105 -3.87 -20.14 9.49
N CYS A 106 -3.19 -19.19 8.83
CA CYS A 106 -3.66 -17.81 8.76
C CYS A 106 -4.71 -17.69 7.64
N LYS A 107 -5.87 -17.15 7.97
CA LYS A 107 -6.88 -16.83 6.95
C LYS A 107 -6.42 -15.61 6.18
N ASN A 108 -6.47 -15.64 4.84
CA ASN A 108 -6.17 -14.49 3.97
C ASN A 108 -6.86 -13.19 4.45
N LEU A 109 -8.05 -13.33 5.02
CA LEU A 109 -8.83 -12.24 5.58
C LEU A 109 -8.16 -11.54 6.79
N ASP A 110 -7.40 -12.25 7.60
CA ASP A 110 -6.78 -11.66 8.79
C ASP A 110 -5.60 -10.77 8.39
N ILE A 111 -4.83 -11.15 7.37
CA ILE A 111 -3.76 -10.32 6.84
C ILE A 111 -4.31 -9.10 6.11
N ILE A 112 -5.35 -9.28 5.32
CA ILE A 112 -6.05 -8.16 4.71
C ILE A 112 -6.52 -7.19 5.79
N ARG A 113 -7.11 -7.70 6.90
CA ARG A 113 -7.48 -6.88 8.05
C ARG A 113 -6.30 -6.16 8.69
N GLU A 114 -5.16 -6.83 8.88
CA GLU A 114 -3.94 -6.20 9.40
C GLU A 114 -3.45 -5.08 8.49
N GLN A 115 -3.49 -5.25 7.17
CA GLN A 115 -3.17 -4.19 6.21
C GLN A 115 -4.18 -3.03 6.27
N PHE A 116 -5.45 -3.32 6.56
CA PHE A 116 -6.50 -2.30 6.68
C PHE A 116 -6.49 -1.58 8.03
N GLN A 117 -6.19 -2.28 9.11
CA GLN A 117 -6.22 -1.77 10.47
C GLN A 117 -4.84 -1.34 10.98
N GLY A 118 -3.79 -1.80 10.33
CA GLY A 118 -2.41 -1.49 10.72
C GLY A 118 -2.08 -0.01 10.57
N HIS A 119 -1.15 0.46 11.39
CA HIS A 119 -0.60 1.82 11.34
C HIS A 119 0.27 2.10 10.10
N SER A 120 0.44 1.12 9.21
CA SER A 120 1.23 1.30 8.00
C SER A 120 0.49 2.14 6.96
N HIS A 121 1.16 3.12 6.41
CA HIS A 121 0.69 3.86 5.25
C HIS A 121 0.74 2.96 4.01
N THR A 122 -0.38 2.30 3.77
CA THR A 122 -0.53 1.43 2.60
C THR A 122 -1.28 2.16 1.50
N TYR A 123 -0.67 2.21 0.33
CA TYR A 123 -1.31 2.65 -0.90
C TYR A 123 -1.96 1.46 -1.59
N PHE A 124 -3.23 1.58 -1.96
CA PHE A 124 -3.98 0.48 -2.55
C PHE A 124 -4.08 0.66 -4.06
N ILE A 125 -3.93 -0.44 -4.79
CA ILE A 125 -4.17 -0.53 -6.23
C ILE A 125 -5.24 -1.59 -6.45
N LEU A 126 -6.31 -1.21 -7.12
CA LEU A 126 -7.40 -2.10 -7.51
C LEU A 126 -7.24 -2.42 -9.00
N TRP A 127 -6.86 -3.67 -9.31
CA TRP A 127 -6.64 -4.12 -10.67
C TRP A 127 -7.90 -4.75 -11.24
N TYR A 128 -8.66 -3.97 -11.98
CA TYR A 128 -9.97 -4.36 -12.49
C TYR A 128 -9.89 -5.06 -13.84
N THR A 129 -10.43 -6.26 -13.87
CA THR A 129 -10.59 -7.12 -15.04
C THR A 129 -12.00 -7.72 -15.04
N ASP A 130 -12.40 -8.42 -16.08
CA ASP A 130 -13.62 -9.20 -16.06
C ASP A 130 -13.60 -10.27 -14.96
N ASN A 131 -12.44 -10.93 -14.75
CA ASN A 131 -12.26 -11.91 -13.68
C ASN A 131 -12.40 -11.30 -12.28
N TYR A 132 -12.00 -10.05 -12.10
CA TYR A 132 -12.12 -9.33 -10.83
C TYR A 132 -13.58 -9.20 -10.40
N PHE A 133 -14.44 -8.78 -11.33
CA PHE A 133 -15.87 -8.60 -11.09
C PHE A 133 -16.63 -9.91 -10.88
N GLU A 134 -16.09 -11.04 -11.30
CA GLU A 134 -16.61 -12.36 -11.02
C GLU A 134 -16.25 -12.88 -9.62
N SER A 135 -15.36 -12.20 -8.90
CA SER A 135 -14.84 -12.61 -7.60
C SER A 135 -15.50 -11.86 -6.44
N GLN A 136 -16.34 -12.53 -5.67
CA GLN A 136 -16.92 -11.97 -4.46
C GLN A 136 -15.85 -11.48 -3.46
N ALA A 137 -14.73 -12.20 -3.35
CA ALA A 137 -13.62 -11.81 -2.47
C ALA A 137 -13.02 -10.47 -2.91
N CYS A 138 -12.72 -10.31 -4.21
CA CYS A 138 -12.18 -9.06 -4.76
C CYS A 138 -13.16 -7.88 -4.58
N LEU A 139 -14.46 -8.11 -4.81
CA LEU A 139 -15.49 -7.09 -4.61
C LEU A 139 -15.60 -6.68 -3.13
N ASN A 140 -15.48 -7.63 -2.19
CA ASN A 140 -15.46 -7.33 -0.76
C ASN A 140 -14.21 -6.52 -0.37
N GLU A 141 -13.04 -6.83 -0.94
CA GLU A 141 -11.81 -6.06 -0.74
C GLU A 141 -11.97 -4.62 -1.24
N ALA A 142 -12.48 -4.44 -2.46
CA ALA A 142 -12.74 -3.12 -3.03
C ALA A 142 -13.71 -2.31 -2.16
N GLY A 143 -14.81 -2.93 -1.72
CA GLY A 143 -15.77 -2.30 -0.81
C GLY A 143 -15.17 -1.92 0.54
N ALA A 144 -14.30 -2.76 1.11
CA ALA A 144 -13.61 -2.47 2.35
C ALA A 144 -12.64 -1.29 2.19
N ILE A 145 -11.83 -1.26 1.11
CA ILE A 145 -10.91 -0.16 0.81
C ILE A 145 -11.68 1.17 0.67
N TRP A 146 -12.77 1.16 -0.06
CA TRP A 146 -13.64 2.31 -0.20
C TRP A 146 -14.22 2.78 1.14
N ALA A 147 -14.75 1.86 1.95
CA ALA A 147 -15.41 2.17 3.23
C ALA A 147 -14.45 2.80 4.26
N ILE A 148 -13.20 2.36 4.30
CA ILE A 148 -12.19 2.88 5.24
C ILE A 148 -11.51 4.16 4.75
N LYS A 149 -11.95 4.71 3.61
CA LYS A 149 -11.41 5.95 3.01
C LYS A 149 -9.89 5.94 2.82
N LYS A 150 -9.30 4.78 2.57
CA LYS A 150 -7.87 4.68 2.24
C LYS A 150 -7.61 5.26 0.86
N ARG A 151 -6.39 5.73 0.65
CA ARG A 151 -5.98 6.24 -0.66
C ARG A 151 -5.73 5.06 -1.60
N TYR A 152 -6.37 5.05 -2.75
CA TYR A 152 -6.26 3.99 -3.73
C TYR A 152 -6.26 4.51 -5.17
N GLN A 153 -5.80 3.67 -6.09
CA GLN A 153 -5.87 3.87 -7.52
C GLN A 153 -6.58 2.69 -8.17
N GLU A 154 -7.52 2.97 -9.02
CA GLU A 154 -8.17 2.00 -9.87
C GLU A 154 -7.47 1.93 -11.21
N ILE A 155 -7.02 0.73 -11.60
CA ILE A 155 -6.38 0.45 -12.87
C ILE A 155 -7.20 -0.61 -13.60
N LEU A 156 -7.63 -0.31 -14.80
CA LEU A 156 -8.47 -1.18 -15.61
C LEU A 156 -7.62 -1.93 -16.63
N SER A 157 -7.89 -3.22 -16.82
CA SER A 157 -7.29 -3.94 -17.94
C SER A 157 -7.67 -3.31 -19.27
N PRO A 158 -6.86 -3.47 -20.33
CA PRO A 158 -7.16 -2.90 -21.64
C PRO A 158 -8.48 -3.41 -22.22
N THR A 159 -8.85 -4.64 -21.91
CA THR A 159 -9.99 -5.36 -22.47
C THR A 159 -11.28 -5.24 -21.65
N LEU A 160 -11.22 -4.66 -20.45
CA LEU A 160 -12.41 -4.52 -19.60
C LEU A 160 -13.49 -3.68 -20.27
N SER A 161 -14.71 -4.26 -20.41
CA SER A 161 -15.85 -3.55 -20.96
C SER A 161 -16.25 -2.36 -20.08
N SER A 162 -16.47 -1.20 -20.70
CA SER A 162 -16.95 0.01 -20.01
C SER A 162 -18.34 -0.18 -19.39
N GLU A 163 -19.14 -1.11 -19.87
CA GLU A 163 -20.48 -1.42 -19.34
C GLU A 163 -20.41 -2.08 -17.95
N LYS A 164 -19.30 -2.78 -17.65
CA LYS A 164 -19.05 -3.37 -16.33
C LYS A 164 -18.56 -2.34 -15.32
N ILE A 165 -18.17 -1.15 -15.77
CA ILE A 165 -17.75 -0.05 -14.95
C ILE A 165 -18.99 0.62 -14.36
N GLY A 166 -19.57 0.02 -13.33
CA GLY A 166 -20.75 0.53 -12.64
C GLY A 166 -20.72 0.18 -11.16
N GLY A 167 -21.37 0.99 -10.35
CA GLY A 167 -21.60 0.72 -8.94
C GLY A 167 -20.41 0.95 -8.00
N LEU A 168 -19.31 0.24 -8.17
CA LEU A 168 -18.11 0.37 -7.32
C LEU A 168 -17.15 1.48 -7.79
N LEU A 169 -17.14 1.74 -9.09
CA LEU A 169 -16.30 2.78 -9.67
C LEU A 169 -16.98 4.14 -9.45
N ASP A 170 -16.50 4.87 -8.48
CA ASP A 170 -16.94 6.24 -8.29
C ASP A 170 -16.47 7.08 -9.48
N LYS A 171 -17.42 7.70 -10.19
CA LYS A 171 -17.13 8.60 -11.32
C LYS A 171 -16.27 9.81 -10.91
N GLN A 172 -16.13 10.05 -9.61
CA GLN A 172 -15.28 11.11 -9.05
C GLN A 172 -13.80 10.72 -8.96
N PHE A 173 -13.47 9.42 -8.98
CA PHE A 173 -12.08 8.95 -8.97
C PHE A 173 -11.53 8.82 -10.38
N VAL A 174 -10.28 9.19 -10.53
CA VAL A 174 -9.58 9.13 -11.83
C VAL A 174 -8.99 7.74 -12.00
N TRP A 175 -9.76 6.84 -12.59
CA TRP A 175 -9.24 5.56 -13.07
C TRP A 175 -8.55 5.71 -14.43
N PHE A 176 -7.70 4.75 -14.78
CA PHE A 176 -7.09 4.68 -16.10
C PHE A 176 -6.89 3.24 -16.56
N ARG A 177 -6.70 3.06 -17.87
CA ARG A 177 -6.36 1.75 -18.42
C ARG A 177 -4.87 1.49 -18.30
N SER A 178 -4.51 0.25 -18.01
CA SER A 178 -3.12 -0.18 -17.83
C SER A 178 -2.23 0.01 -19.07
N ASN A 179 -2.80 0.23 -20.23
CA ASN A 179 -2.07 0.58 -21.46
C ASN A 179 -2.13 2.08 -21.83
N ASP A 180 -2.71 2.93 -20.99
CA ASP A 180 -2.70 4.38 -21.19
C ASP A 180 -1.34 4.97 -20.79
N LYS A 181 -0.47 5.18 -21.79
CA LYS A 181 0.88 5.69 -21.61
C LYS A 181 0.93 7.04 -20.89
N TYR A 182 0.01 7.94 -21.18
CA TYR A 182 -0.04 9.25 -20.56
C TYR A 182 -0.38 9.14 -19.06
N ARG A 183 -1.38 8.37 -18.74
CA ARG A 183 -1.79 8.15 -17.35
C ARG A 183 -0.74 7.39 -16.55
N LEU A 184 -0.06 6.43 -17.17
CA LEU A 184 1.07 5.74 -16.54
C LEU A 184 2.24 6.69 -16.22
N ASN A 185 2.52 7.69 -17.08
CA ASN A 185 3.53 8.71 -16.79
C ASN A 185 3.15 9.53 -15.54
N THR A 186 1.91 10.03 -15.49
CA THR A 186 1.41 10.77 -14.33
C THR A 186 1.42 9.92 -13.06
N PHE A 187 1.04 8.65 -13.19
CA PHE A 187 1.04 7.71 -12.06
C PHE A 187 2.45 7.43 -11.53
N LYS A 188 3.44 7.29 -12.43
CA LYS A 188 4.86 7.20 -12.05
C LYS A 188 5.28 8.40 -11.20
N GLU A 189 5.02 9.63 -11.65
CA GLU A 189 5.37 10.85 -10.93
C GLU A 189 4.71 10.90 -9.55
N GLN A 190 3.45 10.48 -9.44
CA GLN A 190 2.75 10.39 -8.17
C GLN A 190 3.40 9.39 -7.22
N LEU A 191 3.78 8.19 -7.72
CA LEU A 191 4.46 7.17 -6.91
C LEU A 191 5.85 7.63 -6.47
N GLU A 192 6.62 8.27 -7.35
CA GLU A 192 7.93 8.84 -7.00
C GLU A 192 7.80 9.83 -5.84
N ALA A 193 6.80 10.70 -5.89
CA ALA A 193 6.55 11.66 -4.81
C ALA A 193 6.05 10.98 -3.52
N MET A 194 5.13 10.00 -3.63
CA MET A 194 4.53 9.32 -2.48
C MET A 194 5.51 8.41 -1.74
N PHE A 195 6.45 7.80 -2.45
CA PHE A 195 7.44 6.88 -1.90
C PHE A 195 8.84 7.49 -1.79
N SER A 196 8.97 8.79 -2.04
CA SER A 196 10.24 9.52 -1.99
C SER A 196 11.34 8.84 -2.85
N LEU A 197 10.96 8.37 -4.05
CA LEU A 197 11.86 7.68 -4.95
C LEU A 197 12.73 8.66 -5.74
N ASN A 198 13.94 8.22 -6.10
CA ASN A 198 14.75 8.96 -7.05
C ASN A 198 14.20 8.76 -8.47
N PRO A 199 13.89 9.83 -9.22
CA PRO A 199 13.39 9.72 -10.57
C PRO A 199 14.34 8.95 -11.48
N ILE A 200 13.81 8.01 -12.25
CA ILE A 200 14.56 7.31 -13.30
C ILE A 200 14.58 8.14 -14.59
N THR A 201 15.54 7.88 -15.46
CA THR A 201 15.60 8.57 -16.76
C THR A 201 14.38 8.27 -17.62
N GLN A 202 13.97 9.24 -18.44
CA GLN A 202 12.78 9.10 -19.30
C GLN A 202 12.89 7.88 -20.23
N ASN A 203 14.06 7.64 -20.82
CA ASN A 203 14.27 6.51 -21.72
C ASN A 203 14.14 5.15 -20.99
N ALA A 204 14.65 5.04 -19.77
CA ALA A 204 14.53 3.82 -18.96
C ALA A 204 13.06 3.55 -18.60
N TRP A 205 12.34 4.61 -18.21
CA TRP A 205 10.92 4.53 -17.94
C TRP A 205 10.11 4.08 -19.14
N GLU A 206 10.28 4.75 -20.29
CA GLU A 206 9.52 4.42 -21.49
C GLU A 206 9.77 2.99 -21.97
N SER A 207 11.02 2.53 -21.91
CA SER A 207 11.37 1.13 -22.22
C SER A 207 10.68 0.13 -21.28
N ALA A 208 10.66 0.42 -19.97
CA ALA A 208 10.03 -0.46 -18.99
C ALA A 208 8.51 -0.46 -19.16
N ARG A 209 7.90 0.73 -19.29
CA ARG A 209 6.47 0.92 -19.49
C ARG A 209 5.98 0.18 -20.74
N ASP A 210 6.64 0.41 -21.89
CA ASP A 210 6.19 -0.13 -23.18
C ASP A 210 6.35 -1.65 -23.23
N ARG A 211 7.37 -2.22 -22.56
CA ARG A 211 7.51 -3.66 -22.38
C ARG A 211 6.35 -4.24 -21.58
N VAL A 212 5.97 -3.58 -20.48
CA VAL A 212 4.88 -4.06 -19.62
C VAL A 212 3.54 -3.95 -20.32
N ILE A 213 3.29 -2.86 -21.04
CA ILE A 213 2.08 -2.72 -21.86
C ILE A 213 1.95 -3.90 -22.83
N ALA A 214 3.02 -4.24 -23.55
CA ALA A 214 3.03 -5.36 -24.49
C ALA A 214 2.81 -6.75 -23.83
N GLN A 215 3.06 -6.88 -22.53
CA GLN A 215 2.78 -8.11 -21.77
C GLN A 215 1.35 -8.17 -21.23
N ILE A 216 0.69 -7.03 -21.07
CA ILE A 216 -0.66 -6.93 -20.51
C ILE A 216 -1.72 -6.99 -21.61
N GLU A 217 -1.41 -6.55 -22.82
CA GLU A 217 -2.26 -6.65 -24.01
C GLU A 217 -2.35 -8.07 -24.54
#